data_95d36ce92ae76da504ce951d53e873d1
#
_entry.id   95d36ce92ae76da504ce951d53e873d1
#
_cell.length_a   1.000
_cell.length_b   1.000
_cell.length_c   1.000
_cell.angle_alpha   90.00
_cell.angle_beta   90.00
_cell.angle_gamma   90.00
#
_symmetry.space_group_name_H-M   'P 1'
#
loop_
_entity.id
_entity.type
_entity.pdbx_description
1 polymer ?
#
loop_
_entity_poly.entity_id
_entity_poly.type
_entity_poly.pdbx_seq_one_letter_code
_entity_poly.pdbx_strand_id
1 'polypeptide(L)'
;MVEERFVNAAAPAGKGMPVVFPSVQGKNLNKVSKTVPDDFTTQHLIAIVAFQQWHQRNVDQTIELLEKNAFGEQFEIIEIPVIQKATRFRQIRLDALMRAAIRDHRIRNRTITVYLDKNEFMTSLDIEDDASIHWFVIHRSANTILLRGEGVITPKDLERITTATDS
;
A
#
# COMPACT_ATOMS: atom_id res chain seq x y z
N MET A 1 4.89 -22.44 16.95
CA MET A 1 4.58 -21.88 16.79
C MET A 1 4.17 -21.64 16.42
N VAL A 2 4.01 -21.71 16.10
CA VAL A 2 3.60 -21.32 15.69
C VAL A 2 3.17 -21.33 15.11
N GLU A 3 2.91 -21.57 14.60
CA GLU A 3 2.65 -21.21 14.00
C GLU A 3 1.89 -20.83 13.86
N GLU A 4 1.46 -20.33 13.92
CA GLU A 4 0.84 -19.69 13.77
C GLU A 4 0.48 -18.91 13.63
N ARG A 5 0.30 -18.23 13.18
CA ARG A 5 0.22 -17.10 12.95
C ARG A 5 -0.74 -16.35 13.13
N PHE A 6 -0.87 -15.52 13.06
CA PHE A 6 -1.59 -14.61 13.15
C PHE A 6 -2.51 -14.11 13.20
N VAL A 7 -2.83 -13.57 13.30
CA VAL A 7 -3.61 -12.93 13.18
C VAL A 7 -4.06 -12.39 12.89
N ASN A 8 -4.24 -12.32 12.40
CA ASN A 8 -4.55 -11.72 11.87
C ASN A 8 -5.24 -11.51 11.66
N ALA A 9 -5.55 -11.37 11.71
CA ALA A 9 -6.04 -11.03 11.42
C ALA A 9 -6.32 -10.98 10.74
N ALA A 10 -6.14 -11.03 10.49
CA ALA A 10 -6.22 -11.03 9.83
C ALA A 10 -6.18 -11.76 9.44
N ALA A 11 -5.97 -12.11 9.63
CA ALA A 11 -5.70 -12.68 9.33
C ALA A 11 -6.11 -13.28 8.96
N PRO A 12 -6.37 -13.16 8.36
CA PRO A 12 -6.78 -14.14 8.25
C PRO A 12 -6.19 -15.02 8.24
N ALA A 13 -6.19 -14.84 7.77
CA ALA A 13 -5.78 -15.82 7.81
C ALA A 13 -5.37 -16.64 8.60
N GLY A 14 -5.97 -17.06 9.06
CA GLY A 14 -5.92 -17.87 10.06
C GLY A 14 -4.69 -18.62 10.37
N LYS A 15 -3.73 -18.13 10.09
CA LYS A 15 -2.50 -18.81 10.32
C LYS A 15 -1.86 -18.40 11.62
N GLY A 16 -2.60 -17.70 12.45
CA GLY A 16 -2.19 -17.40 13.79
C GLY A 16 -1.07 -16.41 13.95
N MET A 17 -0.17 -16.31 12.99
CA MET A 17 0.94 -15.36 13.09
C MET A 17 0.62 -14.06 12.36
N PRO A 18 0.87 -12.91 13.00
CA PRO A 18 0.67 -11.63 12.32
C PRO A 18 1.62 -11.51 11.14
N VAL A 19 1.11 -10.94 10.07
CA VAL A 19 1.91 -10.67 8.90
C VAL A 19 2.41 -9.24 9.01
N VAL A 20 3.70 -9.05 8.78
CA VAL A 20 4.35 -7.76 8.83
C VAL A 20 4.53 -7.24 7.41
N PHE A 21 4.17 -5.96 7.19
CA PHE A 21 4.39 -5.35 5.89
C PHE A 21 5.90 -5.16 5.67
N PRO A 22 6.45 -5.63 4.55
CA PRO A 22 7.90 -5.54 4.33
C PRO A 22 8.35 -4.09 4.21
N SER A 23 9.55 -3.81 4.70
CA SER A 23 10.13 -2.48 4.60
C SER A 23 10.70 -2.33 3.19
N VAL A 24 10.17 -1.37 2.43
CA VAL A 24 10.61 -1.14 1.06
C VAL A 24 10.94 0.34 0.87
N GLN A 25 11.96 0.60 0.09
CA GLN A 25 12.39 1.96 -0.21
C GLN A 25 11.92 2.39 -1.59
N GLY A 26 11.47 3.63 -1.67
CA GLY A 26 11.07 4.21 -2.93
C GLY A 26 11.22 5.72 -2.88
N LYS A 27 10.74 6.38 -3.91
CA LYS A 27 10.70 7.83 -3.94
C LYS A 27 9.30 8.27 -4.28
N ASN A 28 8.84 9.32 -3.60
CA ASN A 28 7.59 9.90 -4.02
C ASN A 28 7.83 10.69 -5.32
N LEU A 29 6.77 11.16 -5.94
CA LEU A 29 6.89 11.85 -7.23
C LEU A 29 7.43 13.27 -7.09
N ASN A 30 7.69 13.72 -5.86
CA ASN A 30 8.40 14.96 -5.58
C ASN A 30 9.88 14.71 -5.30
N LYS A 31 10.37 13.49 -5.61
CA LYS A 31 11.77 13.07 -5.50
C LYS A 31 12.27 12.91 -4.07
N VAL A 32 11.37 12.81 -3.10
CA VAL A 32 11.75 12.55 -1.72
C VAL A 32 11.80 11.06 -1.49
N SER A 33 12.93 10.58 -0.95
CA SER A 33 13.08 9.17 -0.61
C SER A 33 12.23 8.83 0.60
N LYS A 34 11.55 7.70 0.52
CA LYS A 34 10.68 7.22 1.59
C LYS A 34 10.88 5.72 1.80
N THR A 35 10.90 5.31 3.06
CA THR A 35 10.87 3.90 3.42
C THR A 35 9.46 3.59 3.92
N VAL A 36 8.79 2.65 3.28
CA VAL A 36 7.43 2.26 3.65
C VAL A 36 7.51 0.97 4.44
N PRO A 37 6.83 0.88 5.57
CA PRO A 37 6.00 1.88 6.22
C PRO A 37 6.73 2.78 7.22
N ASP A 38 8.03 2.63 7.39
CA ASP A 38 8.78 3.19 8.51
C ASP A 38 8.77 4.71 8.58
N ASP A 39 8.72 5.40 7.45
CA ASP A 39 8.79 6.86 7.40
C ASP A 39 7.44 7.55 7.63
N PHE A 40 6.40 6.78 7.91
CA PHE A 40 5.07 7.34 8.18
C PHE A 40 4.79 7.28 9.67
N THR A 41 4.18 8.33 10.21
CA THR A 41 4.09 8.53 11.66
C THR A 41 2.71 8.35 12.25
N THR A 42 1.68 8.24 11.43
CA THR A 42 0.34 7.94 11.94
C THR A 42 0.32 6.56 12.58
N GLN A 43 -0.56 6.37 13.56
CA GLN A 43 -0.68 5.08 14.22
C GLN A 43 -1.08 3.99 13.22
N HIS A 44 -1.93 4.33 12.28
CA HIS A 44 -2.38 3.40 11.24
C HIS A 44 -2.11 4.01 9.87
N LEU A 45 -1.72 3.16 8.94
CA LEU A 45 -1.41 3.55 7.56
C LEU A 45 -2.24 2.68 6.62
N ILE A 46 -2.81 3.29 5.60
CA ILE A 46 -3.46 2.54 4.53
C ILE A 46 -2.57 2.59 3.30
N ALA A 47 -2.05 1.44 2.90
CA ALA A 47 -1.16 1.33 1.75
C ALA A 47 -1.89 0.62 0.62
N ILE A 48 -1.91 1.25 -0.56
CA ILE A 48 -2.56 0.70 -1.75
C ILE A 48 -1.47 0.35 -2.75
N VAL A 49 -1.34 -0.93 -3.05
CA VAL A 49 -0.28 -1.45 -3.92
C VAL A 49 -0.85 -1.68 -5.31
N ALA A 50 -0.18 -1.14 -6.31
CA ALA A 50 -0.58 -1.27 -7.71
C ALA A 50 0.57 -1.86 -8.52
N PHE A 51 0.25 -2.67 -9.53
CA PHE A 51 1.24 -3.38 -10.33
C PHE A 51 1.19 -3.06 -11.81
N GLN A 52 0.11 -2.43 -12.28
CA GLN A 52 -0.12 -2.13 -13.69
C GLN A 52 -0.53 -0.69 -13.85
N GLN A 53 -0.22 -0.10 -15.00
CA GLN A 53 -0.62 1.29 -15.24
C GLN A 53 -2.13 1.46 -15.18
N TRP A 54 -2.89 0.49 -15.70
CA TRP A 54 -4.34 0.59 -15.72
C TRP A 54 -4.95 0.47 -14.32
N HIS A 55 -4.17 0.04 -13.32
CA HIS A 55 -4.63 0.01 -11.92
C HIS A 55 -4.91 1.41 -11.39
N GLN A 56 -4.39 2.45 -12.02
CA GLN A 56 -4.53 3.82 -11.52
C GLN A 56 -5.99 4.19 -11.28
N ARG A 57 -6.88 3.79 -12.16
CA ARG A 57 -8.30 4.05 -11.98
C ARG A 57 -8.83 3.41 -10.70
N ASN A 58 -8.41 2.18 -10.44
CA ASN A 58 -8.86 1.47 -9.24
C ASN A 58 -8.29 2.09 -7.98
N VAL A 59 -7.04 2.55 -8.04
CA VAL A 59 -6.42 3.28 -6.92
C VAL A 59 -7.17 4.57 -6.66
N ASP A 60 -7.48 5.32 -7.71
CA ASP A 60 -8.17 6.60 -7.57
C ASP A 60 -9.55 6.41 -6.95
N GLN A 61 -10.28 5.38 -7.37
CA GLN A 61 -11.59 5.08 -6.81
C GLN A 61 -11.50 4.72 -5.34
N THR A 62 -10.47 3.95 -4.98
CA THR A 62 -10.25 3.54 -3.60
C THR A 62 -9.94 4.75 -2.72
N ILE A 63 -9.03 5.61 -3.17
CA ILE A 63 -8.66 6.80 -2.40
C ILE A 63 -9.84 7.75 -2.28
N GLU A 64 -10.60 7.91 -3.36
CA GLU A 64 -11.76 8.79 -3.35
C GLU A 64 -12.78 8.33 -2.30
N LEU A 65 -13.06 7.03 -2.23
CA LEU A 65 -13.99 6.52 -1.25
C LEU A 65 -13.48 6.71 0.17
N LEU A 66 -12.19 6.48 0.38
CA LEU A 66 -11.59 6.68 1.71
C LEU A 66 -11.67 8.15 2.12
N GLU A 67 -11.32 9.07 1.23
CA GLU A 67 -11.34 10.49 1.56
C GLU A 67 -12.75 11.02 1.75
N LYS A 68 -13.68 10.53 0.97
CA LYS A 68 -15.08 10.92 1.08
C LYS A 68 -15.68 10.54 2.43
N ASN A 69 -15.12 9.52 3.06
CA ASN A 69 -15.57 9.05 4.36
C ASN A 69 -14.62 9.47 5.48
N ALA A 70 -13.81 10.50 5.23
CA ALA A 70 -12.92 11.14 6.20
C ALA A 70 -11.82 10.24 6.75
N PHE A 71 -11.47 9.18 6.05
CA PHE A 71 -10.38 8.30 6.49
C PHE A 71 -9.03 9.01 6.45
N GLY A 72 -8.85 9.98 5.56
CA GLY A 72 -7.60 10.74 5.50
C GLY A 72 -7.33 11.59 6.73
N GLU A 73 -8.32 11.78 7.60
CA GLU A 73 -8.14 12.53 8.83
C GLU A 73 -7.51 11.69 9.93
N GLN A 74 -7.63 10.37 9.86
CA GLN A 74 -7.10 9.46 10.88
C GLN A 74 -5.94 8.63 10.37
N PHE A 75 -5.89 8.40 9.08
CA PHE A 75 -4.87 7.56 8.45
C PHE A 75 -4.08 8.35 7.44
N GLU A 76 -2.79 8.04 7.34
CA GLU A 76 -2.10 8.40 6.12
C GLU A 76 -2.47 7.36 5.06
N ILE A 77 -2.76 7.83 3.86
CA ILE A 77 -3.15 6.97 2.74
C ILE A 77 -2.06 7.12 1.69
N ILE A 78 -1.39 6.03 1.35
CA ILE A 78 -0.32 6.05 0.37
C ILE A 78 -0.60 5.07 -0.75
N GLU A 79 -0.10 5.41 -1.92
CA GLU A 79 -0.15 4.57 -3.09
C GLU A 79 1.25 4.08 -3.39
N ILE A 80 1.41 2.79 -3.65
CA ILE A 80 2.72 2.18 -3.91
C ILE A 80 2.68 1.49 -5.27
N PRO A 81 3.02 2.21 -6.36
CA PRO A 81 3.21 1.54 -7.64
C PRO A 81 4.47 0.68 -7.57
N VAL A 82 4.31 -0.61 -7.79
CA VAL A 82 5.42 -1.57 -7.78
C VAL A 82 5.83 -1.83 -9.22
N ILE A 83 7.06 -1.50 -9.54
CA ILE A 83 7.58 -1.63 -10.90
C ILE A 83 8.76 -2.58 -10.86
N GLN A 84 8.76 -3.53 -11.81
CA GLN A 84 9.86 -4.48 -11.91
C GLN A 84 11.18 -3.75 -12.05
N LYS A 85 12.15 -4.14 -11.26
CA LYS A 85 13.49 -3.56 -11.28
C LYS A 85 14.03 -3.51 -12.69
N ALA A 86 14.54 -2.34 -13.07
CA ALA A 86 15.03 -2.09 -14.43
C ALA A 86 16.34 -1.30 -14.34
N THR A 87 16.90 -0.96 -15.50
CA THR A 87 18.11 -0.14 -15.52
C THR A 87 17.80 1.23 -14.92
N ARG A 88 18.81 1.84 -14.34
CA ARG A 88 18.66 3.15 -13.71
C ARG A 88 18.12 4.20 -14.69
N PHE A 89 18.61 4.19 -15.91
CA PHE A 89 18.16 5.12 -16.93
C PHE A 89 16.66 4.98 -17.17
N ARG A 90 16.20 3.74 -17.29
CA ARG A 90 14.79 3.44 -17.55
C ARG A 90 13.92 3.87 -16.36
N GLN A 91 14.42 3.67 -15.13
CA GLN A 91 13.70 4.07 -13.93
C GLN A 91 13.52 5.59 -13.88
N ILE A 92 14.58 6.34 -14.16
CA ILE A 92 14.52 7.81 -14.17
C ILE A 92 13.49 8.29 -15.18
N ARG A 93 13.47 7.66 -16.36
CA ARG A 93 12.52 8.05 -17.40
C ARG A 93 11.08 7.79 -16.99
N LEU A 94 10.82 6.64 -16.36
CA LEU A 94 9.49 6.32 -15.87
C LEU A 94 9.03 7.28 -14.79
N ASP A 95 9.91 7.64 -13.86
CA ASP A 95 9.59 8.60 -12.82
C ASP A 95 9.22 9.95 -13.42
N ALA A 96 9.97 10.40 -14.42
CA ALA A 96 9.69 11.67 -15.07
C ALA A 96 8.32 11.66 -15.75
N LEU A 97 7.97 10.55 -16.40
CA LEU A 97 6.67 10.42 -17.05
C LEU A 97 5.53 10.42 -16.05
N MET A 98 5.70 9.70 -14.95
CA MET A 98 4.69 9.66 -13.90
C MET A 98 4.49 11.03 -13.26
N ARG A 99 5.59 11.73 -12.98
CA ARG A 99 5.51 13.05 -12.37
C ARG A 99 4.83 14.05 -13.30
N ALA A 100 5.09 13.96 -14.60
CA ALA A 100 4.45 14.85 -15.57
C ALA A 100 2.96 14.60 -15.67
N ALA A 101 2.52 13.37 -15.44
CA ALA A 101 1.12 12.98 -15.53
C ALA A 101 0.32 13.38 -14.29
N ILE A 102 0.98 13.50 -13.13
CA ILE A 102 0.32 13.82 -11.87
C ILE A 102 0.75 15.21 -11.42
N ARG A 103 -0.17 16.17 -11.52
CA ARG A 103 0.14 17.58 -11.23
C ARG A 103 -0.10 17.98 -9.78
N ASP A 104 -1.02 17.30 -9.09
CA ASP A 104 -1.34 17.64 -7.70
C ASP A 104 -0.17 17.25 -6.79
N HIS A 105 0.37 18.25 -6.09
CA HIS A 105 1.52 18.06 -5.21
C HIS A 105 1.22 17.05 -4.09
N ARG A 106 0.00 17.07 -3.56
CA ARG A 106 -0.39 16.14 -2.48
C ARG A 106 -0.41 14.71 -2.98
N ILE A 107 -0.90 14.50 -4.20
CA ILE A 107 -0.93 13.17 -4.81
C ILE A 107 0.49 12.69 -5.05
N ARG A 108 1.36 13.58 -5.57
CA ARG A 108 2.75 13.22 -5.80
C ARG A 108 3.47 12.86 -4.50
N ASN A 109 3.11 13.52 -3.40
CA ASN A 109 3.72 13.25 -2.12
C ASN A 109 3.37 11.88 -1.56
N ARG A 110 2.16 11.41 -1.82
CA ARG A 110 1.70 10.13 -1.28
C ARG A 110 1.85 8.96 -2.25
N THR A 111 2.39 9.21 -3.45
CA THR A 111 2.66 8.17 -4.44
C THR A 111 4.12 7.81 -4.34
N ILE A 112 4.41 6.62 -3.81
CA ILE A 112 5.78 6.17 -3.58
C ILE A 112 6.09 5.02 -4.51
N THR A 113 6.83 5.31 -5.57
CA THR A 113 7.19 4.32 -6.59
C THR A 113 8.34 3.46 -6.07
N VAL A 114 8.17 2.16 -6.16
CA VAL A 114 9.14 1.19 -5.68
C VAL A 114 9.64 0.35 -6.86
N TYR A 115 10.95 0.32 -7.07
CA TYR A 115 11.59 -0.48 -8.10
C TYR A 115 12.28 -1.66 -7.42
N LEU A 116 11.73 -2.86 -7.61
CA LEU A 116 12.25 -4.03 -6.93
C LEU A 116 11.87 -5.29 -7.71
N ASP A 117 12.25 -6.45 -7.19
CA ASP A 117 11.81 -7.71 -7.77
C ASP A 117 10.34 -7.91 -7.41
N LYS A 118 9.48 -7.78 -8.40
CA LYS A 118 8.03 -7.80 -8.21
C LYS A 118 7.57 -9.14 -7.63
N ASN A 119 8.16 -10.24 -8.10
CA ASN A 119 7.76 -11.56 -7.62
C ASN A 119 8.13 -11.77 -6.16
N GLU A 120 9.31 -11.31 -5.74
CA GLU A 120 9.70 -11.40 -4.34
C GLU A 120 8.78 -10.59 -3.44
N PHE A 121 8.43 -9.40 -3.89
CA PHE A 121 7.53 -8.54 -3.11
C PHE A 121 6.15 -9.18 -2.98
N MET A 122 5.62 -9.69 -4.08
CA MET A 122 4.32 -10.34 -4.07
C MET A 122 4.32 -11.57 -3.17
N THR A 123 5.38 -12.37 -3.23
CA THR A 123 5.51 -13.55 -2.39
C THR A 123 5.55 -13.17 -0.91
N SER A 124 6.27 -12.10 -0.57
CA SER A 124 6.38 -11.66 0.82
C SER A 124 5.04 -11.22 1.41
N LEU A 125 4.10 -10.83 0.54
CA LEU A 125 2.76 -10.41 0.96
C LEU A 125 1.68 -11.42 0.62
N ASP A 126 2.08 -12.62 0.16
CA ASP A 126 1.15 -13.68 -0.20
C ASP A 126 0.15 -13.20 -1.27
N ILE A 127 0.66 -12.49 -2.26
CA ILE A 127 -0.11 -12.02 -3.42
C ILE A 127 0.18 -12.98 -4.57
N GLU A 128 -0.86 -13.59 -5.12
CA GLU A 128 -0.68 -14.63 -6.13
C GLU A 128 -0.35 -14.08 -7.51
N ASP A 129 -0.96 -12.96 -7.88
CA ASP A 129 -0.71 -12.38 -9.20
C ASP A 129 -0.88 -10.87 -9.17
N ASP A 130 -0.53 -10.21 -10.27
CA ASP A 130 -0.56 -8.76 -10.38
C ASP A 130 -1.80 -8.24 -11.10
N ALA A 131 -2.88 -9.00 -11.11
CA ALA A 131 -4.08 -8.65 -11.86
C ALA A 131 -4.94 -7.58 -11.18
N SER A 132 -4.79 -7.39 -9.88
CA SER A 132 -5.61 -6.45 -9.11
C SER A 132 -4.75 -5.60 -8.21
N ILE A 133 -5.30 -4.48 -7.76
CA ILE A 133 -4.68 -3.72 -6.68
C ILE A 133 -4.93 -4.46 -5.37
N HIS A 134 -4.05 -4.21 -4.40
CA HIS A 134 -4.18 -4.76 -3.06
C HIS A 134 -4.03 -3.62 -2.07
N TRP A 135 -4.85 -3.60 -1.03
CA TRP A 135 -4.73 -2.57 0.00
C TRP A 135 -4.51 -3.23 1.36
N PHE A 136 -3.80 -2.51 2.21
CA PHE A 136 -3.37 -3.01 3.52
C PHE A 136 -3.56 -1.93 4.56
N VAL A 137 -4.14 -2.32 5.70
CA VAL A 137 -4.21 -1.46 6.87
C VAL A 137 -3.11 -1.91 7.82
N ILE A 138 -2.17 -1.02 8.09
CA ILE A 138 -0.94 -1.34 8.81
C ILE A 138 -0.90 -0.62 10.14
N HIS A 139 -0.67 -1.37 11.23
CA HIS A 139 -0.44 -0.79 12.55
C HIS A 139 1.05 -0.47 12.67
N ARG A 140 1.36 0.81 12.88
CA ARG A 140 2.73 1.27 12.73
C ARG A 140 3.69 0.83 13.83
N SER A 141 3.20 0.51 15.03
CA SER A 141 4.11 0.15 16.11
C SER A 141 4.97 -1.08 15.77
N ALA A 142 4.43 -2.03 15.01
CA ALA A 142 5.16 -3.23 14.61
C ALA A 142 5.03 -3.49 13.12
N ASN A 143 4.47 -2.55 12.36
CA ASN A 143 4.22 -2.68 10.93
C ASN A 143 3.36 -3.91 10.61
N THR A 144 2.46 -4.23 11.51
CA THR A 144 1.60 -5.39 11.40
C THR A 144 0.42 -5.10 10.49
N ILE A 145 0.12 -6.02 9.60
CA ILE A 145 -1.04 -5.91 8.73
C ILE A 145 -2.27 -6.33 9.54
N LEU A 146 -3.16 -5.37 9.81
CA LEU A 146 -4.38 -5.64 10.55
C LEU A 146 -5.49 -6.17 9.65
N LEU A 147 -5.51 -5.70 8.41
CA LEU A 147 -6.57 -6.04 7.48
C LEU A 147 -6.01 -5.85 6.07
N ARG A 148 -6.53 -6.61 5.13
CA ARG A 148 -6.11 -6.49 3.74
C ARG A 148 -7.27 -6.83 2.82
N GLY A 149 -7.20 -6.33 1.60
CA GLY A 149 -8.19 -6.62 0.60
C GLY A 149 -7.63 -6.55 -0.80
N GLU A 150 -8.40 -7.01 -1.75
CA GLU A 150 -8.04 -7.04 -3.16
C GLU A 150 -9.10 -6.31 -3.96
N GLY A 151 -8.67 -5.51 -4.94
CA GLY A 151 -9.58 -4.74 -5.76
C GLY A 151 -9.98 -3.43 -5.11
N VAL A 152 -10.92 -2.72 -5.73
CA VAL A 152 -11.39 -1.44 -5.23
C VAL A 152 -12.06 -1.63 -3.87
N ILE A 153 -11.73 -0.75 -2.93
CA ILE A 153 -12.29 -0.82 -1.59
C ILE A 153 -13.81 -0.58 -1.65
N THR A 154 -14.54 -1.23 -0.77
CA THR A 154 -16.01 -1.13 -0.74
C THR A 154 -16.48 -0.49 0.56
N PRO A 155 -17.74 -0.02 0.63
CA PRO A 155 -18.28 0.50 1.90
C PRO A 155 -18.21 -0.53 3.02
N LYS A 156 -18.40 -1.81 2.71
CA LYS A 156 -18.27 -2.86 3.72
C LYS A 156 -16.85 -2.96 4.24
N ASP A 157 -15.87 -2.77 3.36
CA ASP A 157 -14.47 -2.76 3.77
C ASP A 157 -14.19 -1.59 4.71
N LEU A 158 -14.83 -0.45 4.48
CA LEU A 158 -14.66 0.70 5.39
C LEU A 158 -15.12 0.37 6.79
N GLU A 159 -16.23 -0.36 6.92
CA GLU A 159 -16.71 -0.81 8.23
C GLU A 159 -15.71 -1.76 8.87
N ARG A 160 -15.15 -2.67 8.09
CA ARG A 160 -14.14 -3.61 8.59
C ARG A 160 -12.89 -2.88 9.07
N ILE A 161 -12.47 -1.86 8.34
CA ILE A 161 -11.30 -1.07 8.73
C ILE A 161 -11.58 -0.34 10.04
N THR A 162 -12.74 0.27 10.16
CA THR A 162 -13.11 0.98 11.38
C THR A 162 -13.10 0.03 12.57
N THR A 163 -13.67 -1.15 12.41
CA THR A 163 -13.71 -2.15 13.48
C THR A 163 -12.29 -2.61 13.85
N ALA A 164 -11.44 -2.85 12.85
CA ALA A 164 -10.10 -3.36 13.09
C ALA A 164 -9.19 -2.33 13.77
N THR A 165 -9.46 -1.04 13.59
CA THR A 165 -8.61 0.02 14.11
C THR A 165 -9.20 0.77 15.30
N ASP A 166 -10.36 0.37 15.76
CA ASP A 166 -11.14 1.08 16.76
C ASP A 166 -10.82 0.63 18.19
N SER A 167 -9.57 0.40 18.50
CA SER A 167 -9.22 -0.05 19.85
C SER A 167 -7.99 0.66 20.40
#